data_7db58839d59fbbcfdf7336df83324ec4
#
_entry.id   7db58839d59fbbcfdf7336df83324ec4
#
_cell.length_a   1.000
_cell.length_b   1.000
_cell.length_c   1.000
_cell.angle_alpha   90.00
_cell.angle_beta   90.00
_cell.angle_gamma   90.00
#
_symmetry.space_group_name_H-M   'P 1'
#
loop_
_entity.id
_entity.type
_entity.pdbx_description
1 polymer ?
#
loop_
_entity_poly.entity_id
_entity_poly.type
_entity_poly.pdbx_seq_one_letter_code
_entity_poly.pdbx_strand_id
1 'polypeptide(L)'
;MGIKITFPGNLKVNAEINGKVIPTDQEINAGGDGTAPAPFEYFLSSLGTCAGIYVLSFCKTRGINTDGIEIDQRIEYDPIKQRIGRVVLDIQLPADFPEKYKEAVIRAADQCAVKKYLLEPFDVKTVTSTLQN
;
A
#
# COMPACT_ATOMS: atom_id res chain seq x y z
N MET A 1 -11.39 14.56 -7.21
CA MET A 1 -11.61 13.12 -6.98
C MET A 1 -12.26 12.90 -5.63
N GLY A 2 -13.38 12.20 -5.60
CA GLY A 2 -14.06 11.87 -4.35
C GLY A 2 -14.01 10.38 -4.07
N ILE A 3 -13.93 10.04 -2.81
CA ILE A 3 -14.02 8.66 -2.32
C ILE A 3 -15.22 8.61 -1.39
N LYS A 4 -16.14 7.67 -1.66
CA LYS A 4 -17.34 7.48 -0.87
C LYS A 4 -17.16 6.28 0.05
N ILE A 5 -17.43 6.47 1.33
CA ILE A 5 -17.32 5.39 2.31
C ILE A 5 -18.73 4.92 2.67
N THR A 6 -18.96 3.61 2.62
CA THR A 6 -20.25 2.99 2.89
C THR A 6 -20.10 1.84 3.90
N PHE A 7 -21.21 1.45 4.51
CA PHE A 7 -21.25 0.47 5.60
C PHE A 7 -22.23 -0.66 5.22
N PRO A 8 -21.74 -1.70 4.52
CA PRO A 8 -22.64 -2.75 4.01
C PRO A 8 -23.18 -3.71 5.08
N GLY A 9 -22.52 -3.84 6.21
CA GLY A 9 -23.01 -4.70 7.30
C GLY A 9 -21.90 -5.15 8.23
N ASN A 10 -22.25 -5.55 9.44
CA ASN A 10 -21.34 -5.91 10.51
C ASN A 10 -20.20 -4.88 10.63
N LEU A 11 -18.94 -5.31 10.57
CA LEU A 11 -17.78 -4.41 10.64
C LEU A 11 -17.17 -4.15 9.25
N LYS A 12 -17.93 -4.41 8.19
CA LYS A 12 -17.47 -4.11 6.83
C LYS A 12 -17.60 -2.62 6.53
N VAL A 13 -16.56 -2.06 5.95
CA VAL A 13 -16.55 -0.68 5.49
C VAL A 13 -15.94 -0.66 4.10
N ASN A 14 -16.69 -0.17 3.13
CA ASN A 14 -16.22 -0.12 1.74
C ASN A 14 -15.85 1.30 1.33
N ALA A 15 -14.84 1.41 0.48
CA ALA A 15 -14.55 2.64 -0.23
C ALA A 15 -14.93 2.46 -1.70
N GLU A 16 -15.57 3.48 -2.28
CA GLU A 16 -15.91 3.52 -3.70
C GLU A 16 -15.13 4.64 -4.36
N ILE A 17 -14.32 4.31 -5.36
CA ILE A 17 -13.48 5.26 -6.08
C ILE A 17 -13.48 4.93 -7.56
N ASN A 18 -13.85 5.90 -8.40
CA ASN A 18 -13.82 5.76 -9.87
C ASN A 18 -14.51 4.47 -10.36
N GLY A 19 -15.70 4.17 -9.82
CA GLY A 19 -16.48 2.98 -10.19
C GLY A 19 -15.94 1.66 -9.64
N LYS A 20 -14.94 1.69 -8.79
CA LYS A 20 -14.35 0.50 -8.17
C LYS A 20 -14.66 0.49 -6.68
N VAL A 21 -14.86 -0.72 -6.15
CA VAL A 21 -15.11 -0.93 -4.72
C VAL A 21 -13.86 -1.52 -4.09
N ILE A 22 -13.42 -0.90 -2.98
CA ILE A 22 -12.36 -1.43 -2.13
C ILE A 22 -13.02 -1.91 -0.85
N PRO A 23 -13.22 -3.24 -0.69
CA PRO A 23 -13.85 -3.77 0.52
C PRO A 23 -12.85 -3.83 1.67
N THR A 24 -13.33 -3.55 2.88
CA THR A 24 -12.56 -3.80 4.10
C THR A 24 -13.42 -4.53 5.12
N ASP A 25 -12.78 -5.24 6.02
CA ASP A 25 -13.44 -5.97 7.08
C ASP A 25 -12.51 -6.02 8.30
N GLN A 26 -12.91 -6.75 9.31
CA GLN A 26 -12.07 -7.06 10.46
C GLN A 26 -11.94 -8.58 10.59
N GLU A 27 -10.91 -9.03 11.28
CA GLU A 27 -10.73 -10.44 11.58
C GLU A 27 -11.89 -10.97 12.43
N ILE A 28 -12.14 -12.29 12.33
CA ILE A 28 -13.21 -12.94 13.09
C ILE A 28 -13.04 -12.73 14.59
N ASN A 29 -11.82 -12.85 15.09
CA ASN A 29 -11.52 -12.66 16.52
C ASN A 29 -11.67 -11.19 16.97
N ALA A 30 -11.79 -10.26 16.06
CA ALA A 30 -12.06 -8.85 16.35
C ALA A 30 -13.52 -8.47 16.12
N GLY A 31 -14.37 -9.45 15.84
CA GLY A 31 -15.81 -9.23 15.62
C GLY A 31 -16.23 -9.09 14.17
N GLY A 32 -15.29 -9.14 13.25
CA GLY A 32 -15.58 -9.11 11.81
C GLY A 32 -15.91 -10.47 11.24
N ASP A 33 -16.07 -10.54 9.93
CA ASP A 33 -16.34 -11.78 9.20
C ASP A 33 -15.10 -12.30 8.45
N GLY A 34 -13.99 -11.60 8.52
CA GLY A 34 -12.74 -12.01 7.88
C GLY A 34 -12.80 -12.07 6.36
N THR A 35 -13.64 -11.27 5.71
CA THR A 35 -13.91 -11.35 4.27
C THR A 35 -13.00 -10.47 3.42
N ALA A 36 -12.25 -9.59 4.04
CA ALA A 36 -11.35 -8.66 3.34
C ALA A 36 -10.27 -8.17 4.30
N PRO A 37 -9.17 -7.59 3.77
CA PRO A 37 -8.16 -6.97 4.64
C PRO A 37 -8.74 -5.82 5.44
N ALA A 38 -8.14 -5.56 6.61
CA ALA A 38 -8.47 -4.38 7.40
C ALA A 38 -7.89 -3.12 6.74
N PRO A 39 -8.47 -1.93 7.02
CA PRO A 39 -8.01 -0.69 6.39
C PRO A 39 -6.51 -0.43 6.53
N PHE A 40 -5.94 -0.67 7.70
CA PHE A 40 -4.51 -0.43 7.90
C PHE A 40 -3.63 -1.38 7.07
N GLU A 41 -4.11 -2.60 6.82
CA GLU A 41 -3.40 -3.55 5.94
C GLU A 41 -3.36 -3.05 4.50
N TYR A 42 -4.41 -2.39 4.02
CA TYR A 42 -4.40 -1.70 2.72
C TYR A 42 -3.36 -0.59 2.69
N PHE A 43 -3.30 0.21 3.76
CA PHE A 43 -2.32 1.28 3.87
C PHE A 43 -0.88 0.73 3.78
N LEU A 44 -0.58 -0.32 4.56
CA LEU A 44 0.73 -0.96 4.51
C LEU A 44 1.03 -1.54 3.13
N SER A 45 0.07 -2.27 2.55
CA SER A 45 0.23 -2.87 1.23
C SER A 45 0.47 -1.84 0.14
N SER A 46 -0.09 -0.63 0.29
CA SER A 46 0.09 0.44 -0.69
C SER A 46 1.55 0.88 -0.81
N LEU A 47 2.36 0.74 0.24
CA LEU A 47 3.80 1.02 0.19
C LEU A 47 4.49 0.11 -0.84
N GLY A 48 4.27 -1.19 -0.72
CA GLY A 48 4.87 -2.18 -1.63
C GLY A 48 4.29 -2.12 -3.03
N THR A 49 2.97 -2.00 -3.17
CA THR A 49 2.34 -1.97 -4.51
C THR A 49 2.68 -0.68 -5.25
N CYS A 50 2.75 0.45 -4.57
CA CYS A 50 3.17 1.70 -5.19
C CYS A 50 4.64 1.66 -5.63
N ALA A 51 5.52 1.17 -4.76
CA ALA A 51 6.93 0.95 -5.14
C ALA A 51 7.03 -0.01 -6.33
N GLY A 52 6.21 -1.06 -6.32
CA GLY A 52 6.20 -2.09 -7.36
C GLY A 52 5.88 -1.55 -8.76
N ILE A 53 4.94 -0.59 -8.87
CA ILE A 53 4.62 -0.02 -10.18
C ILE A 53 5.81 0.77 -10.75
N TYR A 54 6.61 1.40 -9.89
CA TYR A 54 7.82 2.11 -10.34
C TYR A 54 8.92 1.13 -10.75
N VAL A 55 9.08 0.01 -10.04
CA VAL A 55 10.00 -1.07 -10.44
C VAL A 55 9.58 -1.61 -11.81
N LEU A 56 8.29 -1.89 -11.98
CA LEU A 56 7.75 -2.42 -13.24
C LEU A 56 7.99 -1.45 -14.39
N SER A 57 7.71 -0.17 -14.21
CA SER A 57 7.92 0.86 -15.23
C SER A 57 9.40 1.02 -15.60
N PHE A 58 10.27 0.99 -14.60
CA PHE A 58 11.72 1.04 -14.81
C PHE A 58 12.19 -0.10 -15.71
N CYS A 59 11.74 -1.31 -15.40
CA CYS A 59 12.13 -2.49 -16.16
C CYS A 59 11.55 -2.47 -17.59
N LYS A 60 10.29 -2.11 -17.75
CA LYS A 60 9.64 -2.05 -19.06
C LYS A 60 10.33 -1.06 -19.99
N THR A 61 10.68 0.11 -19.49
CA THR A 61 11.35 1.13 -20.31
C THR A 61 12.71 0.66 -20.82
N ARG A 62 13.35 -0.26 -20.13
CA ARG A 62 14.69 -0.77 -20.46
C ARG A 62 14.68 -2.17 -21.09
N GLY A 63 13.49 -2.72 -21.35
CA GLY A 63 13.39 -4.07 -21.91
C GLY A 63 13.86 -5.17 -20.98
N ILE A 64 13.83 -4.92 -19.65
CA ILE A 64 14.21 -5.91 -18.66
C ILE A 64 13.00 -6.80 -18.33
N ASN A 65 13.23 -8.12 -18.35
CA ASN A 65 12.22 -9.10 -17.99
C ASN A 65 11.88 -8.96 -16.49
N THR A 66 10.60 -8.85 -16.17
CA THR A 66 10.12 -8.71 -14.79
C THR A 66 9.71 -10.04 -14.15
N ASP A 67 9.75 -11.14 -14.91
CA ASP A 67 9.43 -12.46 -14.37
C ASP A 67 10.39 -12.81 -13.22
N GLY A 68 9.83 -13.25 -12.11
CA GLY A 68 10.62 -13.63 -10.94
C GLY A 68 11.03 -12.47 -10.04
N ILE A 69 10.70 -11.21 -10.38
CA ILE A 69 10.91 -10.08 -9.49
C ILE A 69 9.78 -10.08 -8.46
N GLU A 70 10.15 -10.03 -7.19
CA GLU A 70 9.20 -9.90 -6.07
C GLU A 70 9.65 -8.79 -5.16
N ILE A 71 8.71 -8.23 -4.40
CA ILE A 71 9.03 -7.31 -3.31
C ILE A 71 8.53 -7.96 -2.03
N ASP A 72 9.45 -8.27 -1.15
CA ASP A 72 9.12 -8.76 0.18
C ASP A 72 9.06 -7.57 1.13
N GLN A 73 7.87 -7.30 1.66
CA GLN A 73 7.65 -6.18 2.56
C GLN A 73 7.69 -6.67 4.00
N ARG A 74 8.68 -6.19 4.76
CA ARG A 74 8.86 -6.58 6.16
C ARG A 74 8.52 -5.43 7.09
N ILE A 75 7.81 -5.74 8.15
CA ILE A 75 7.40 -4.80 9.18
C ILE A 75 8.33 -4.97 10.38
N GLU A 76 9.02 -3.90 10.76
CA GLU A 76 9.87 -3.89 11.96
C GLU A 76 9.16 -3.10 13.05
N TYR A 77 8.85 -3.78 14.13
CA TYR A 77 8.13 -3.22 15.26
C TYR A 77 9.10 -2.58 16.25
N ASP A 78 8.75 -1.39 16.74
CA ASP A 78 9.49 -0.69 17.80
C ASP A 78 8.88 -1.07 19.14
N PRO A 79 9.55 -1.91 19.96
CA PRO A 79 8.97 -2.36 21.23
C PRO A 79 8.90 -1.26 22.30
N ILE A 80 9.73 -0.23 22.18
CA ILE A 80 9.74 0.89 23.14
C ILE A 80 8.54 1.80 22.88
N LYS A 81 8.33 2.21 21.63
CA LYS A 81 7.19 3.05 21.23
C LYS A 81 5.91 2.25 21.03
N GLN A 82 5.98 0.92 21.02
CA GLN A 82 4.87 0.00 20.82
C GLN A 82 4.10 0.30 19.53
N ARG A 83 4.86 0.49 18.44
CA ARG A 83 4.30 0.77 17.12
C ARG A 83 5.28 0.29 16.04
N ILE A 84 4.84 0.33 14.79
CA ILE A 84 5.72 0.07 13.67
C ILE A 84 6.83 1.13 13.66
N GLY A 85 8.08 0.68 13.67
CA GLY A 85 9.25 1.55 13.62
C GLY A 85 9.77 1.75 12.20
N ARG A 86 9.67 0.71 11.37
CA ARG A 86 10.19 0.75 10.01
C ARG A 86 9.47 -0.29 9.14
N VAL A 87 9.29 0.04 7.88
CA VAL A 87 8.87 -0.90 6.84
C VAL A 87 10.04 -1.03 5.87
N VAL A 88 10.46 -2.26 5.59
CA VAL A 88 11.53 -2.54 4.63
C VAL A 88 10.91 -3.17 3.40
N LEU A 89 11.18 -2.58 2.23
CA LEU A 89 10.79 -3.13 0.94
C LEU A 89 12.02 -3.79 0.32
N ASP A 90 12.05 -5.11 0.35
CA ASP A 90 13.16 -5.88 -0.19
C ASP A 90 12.82 -6.29 -1.63
N ILE A 91 13.44 -5.65 -2.61
CA ILE A 91 13.27 -5.97 -4.01
C ILE A 91 14.11 -7.18 -4.33
N GLN A 92 13.47 -8.32 -4.47
CA GLN A 92 14.14 -9.60 -4.76
C GLN A 92 14.27 -9.77 -6.26
N LEU A 93 15.51 -9.78 -6.74
CA LEU A 93 15.83 -9.79 -8.13
C LEU A 93 16.35 -11.18 -8.57
N PRO A 94 15.93 -11.69 -9.74
CA PRO A 94 16.47 -12.93 -10.25
C PRO A 94 17.96 -12.79 -10.60
N ALA A 95 18.65 -13.93 -10.66
CA ALA A 95 20.11 -13.96 -10.87
C ALA A 95 20.55 -13.27 -12.18
N ASP A 96 19.69 -13.29 -13.19
CA ASP A 96 19.97 -12.68 -14.50
C ASP A 96 19.62 -11.20 -14.61
N PHE A 97 19.16 -10.60 -13.50
CA PHE A 97 18.90 -9.15 -13.50
C PHE A 97 20.22 -8.40 -13.68
N PRO A 98 20.25 -7.39 -14.60
CA PRO A 98 21.50 -6.66 -14.89
C PRO A 98 22.06 -5.97 -13.66
N GLU A 99 23.28 -6.32 -13.28
CA GLU A 99 23.97 -5.79 -12.10
C GLU A 99 24.02 -4.26 -12.10
N LYS A 100 24.25 -3.65 -13.26
CA LYS A 100 24.38 -2.20 -13.40
C LYS A 100 23.11 -1.42 -13.04
N TYR A 101 21.94 -2.10 -12.99
CA TYR A 101 20.66 -1.47 -12.71
C TYR A 101 20.15 -1.69 -11.28
N LYS A 102 20.86 -2.45 -10.46
CA LYS A 102 20.38 -2.79 -9.11
C LYS A 102 20.15 -1.56 -8.22
N GLU A 103 21.08 -0.62 -8.22
CA GLU A 103 20.91 0.62 -7.45
C GLU A 103 19.86 1.53 -8.06
N ALA A 104 19.79 1.59 -9.39
CA ALA A 104 18.83 2.43 -10.09
C ALA A 104 17.39 1.97 -9.86
N VAL A 105 17.14 0.66 -9.77
CA VAL A 105 15.80 0.14 -9.50
C VAL A 105 15.33 0.49 -8.06
N ILE A 106 16.26 0.55 -7.10
CA ILE A 106 15.93 1.04 -5.74
C ILE A 106 15.50 2.50 -5.79
N ARG A 107 16.26 3.34 -6.51
CA ARG A 107 15.91 4.75 -6.67
C ARG A 107 14.55 4.93 -7.37
N ALA A 108 14.25 4.07 -8.35
CA ALA A 108 12.94 4.08 -9.00
C ALA A 108 11.82 3.76 -8.00
N ALA A 109 11.98 2.70 -7.21
CA ALA A 109 11.02 2.31 -6.19
C ALA A 109 10.77 3.44 -5.17
N ASP A 110 11.82 4.20 -4.83
CA ASP A 110 11.74 5.31 -3.88
C ASP A 110 10.98 6.54 -4.42
N GLN A 111 10.61 6.56 -5.69
CA GLN A 111 9.74 7.59 -6.26
C GLN A 111 8.27 7.39 -5.88
N CYS A 112 7.96 6.35 -5.15
CA CYS A 112 6.61 5.99 -4.69
C CYS A 112 5.91 7.20 -4.06
N ALA A 113 4.70 7.51 -4.54
CA ALA A 113 3.90 8.62 -4.04
C ALA A 113 3.53 8.44 -2.57
N VAL A 114 3.19 7.21 -2.15
CA VAL A 114 2.84 6.91 -0.76
C VAL A 114 4.00 7.25 0.17
N LYS A 115 5.23 6.84 -0.19
CA LYS A 115 6.43 7.14 0.59
C LYS A 115 6.68 8.65 0.69
N LYS A 116 6.50 9.37 -0.42
CA LYS A 116 6.67 10.84 -0.44
C LYS A 116 5.70 11.52 0.51
N TYR A 117 4.43 11.09 0.53
CA TYR A 117 3.44 11.67 1.44
C TYR A 117 3.65 11.26 2.91
N LEU A 118 4.33 10.16 3.18
CA LEU A 118 4.74 9.83 4.55
C LEU A 118 5.85 10.76 5.05
N LEU A 119 6.76 11.17 4.16
CA LEU A 119 7.85 12.08 4.51
C LEU A 119 7.35 13.52 4.65
N GLU A 120 6.36 13.91 3.87
CA GLU A 120 5.75 15.23 3.88
C GLU A 120 4.23 15.07 3.82
N PRO A 121 3.60 14.79 4.97
CA PRO A 121 2.18 14.44 5.01
C PRO A 121 1.27 15.64 4.80
N PHE A 122 0.06 15.36 4.26
CA PHE A 122 -1.03 16.34 4.22
C PHE A 122 -1.83 16.30 5.53
N ASP A 123 -2.64 17.33 5.74
CA ASP A 123 -3.55 17.38 6.88
C ASP A 123 -4.80 16.54 6.63
N VAL A 124 -5.33 15.95 7.69
CA VAL A 124 -6.62 15.25 7.67
C VAL A 124 -7.55 15.95 8.63
N LYS A 125 -8.68 16.46 8.11
CA LYS A 125 -9.70 17.17 8.90
C LYS A 125 -11.00 16.38 8.87
N THR A 126 -11.57 16.15 10.05
CA THR A 126 -12.84 15.44 10.19
C THR A 126 -13.94 16.41 10.56
N VAL A 127 -15.04 16.37 9.85
CA VAL A 127 -16.22 17.22 10.08
C VAL A 127 -17.47 16.36 10.01
N THR A 128 -18.61 16.95 10.41
CA THR A 128 -19.92 16.32 10.22
C THR A 128 -20.81 17.24 9.40
N SER A 129 -21.78 16.66 8.72
CA SER A 129 -22.86 17.36 8.04
C SER A 129 -24.12 16.52 8.14
N THR A 130 -25.28 17.15 7.95
CA THR A 130 -26.55 16.43 7.98
C THR A 130 -26.99 16.11 6.56
N LEU A 131 -27.30 14.84 6.29
CA LEU A 131 -27.84 14.43 5.02
C LEU A 131 -29.24 15.01 4.84
N GLN A 132 -29.52 15.55 3.65
CA GLN A 132 -30.85 16.03 3.29
C GLN A 132 -31.60 14.93 2.52
N ASN A 133 -32.85 14.71 2.90
CA ASN A 133 -33.71 13.74 2.24
C ASN A 133 -34.43 14.34 1.03
#